data_d6f1404533b42ff6a6cb1b359325b3e3
#
_entry.id   d6f1404533b42ff6a6cb1b359325b3e3
#
_cell.length_a   1.000
_cell.length_b   1.000
_cell.length_c   1.000
_cell.angle_alpha   90.00
_cell.angle_beta   90.00
_cell.angle_gamma   90.00
#
_symmetry.space_group_name_H-M   'P 1'
#
loop_
_entity.id
_entity.type
_entity.pdbx_description
1 polymer ?
#
loop_
_entity_poly.entity_id
_entity_poly.type
_entity_poly.pdbx_seq_one_letter_code
_entity_poly.pdbx_strand_id
1 'polypeptide(L)'
;MTVLARYRSLTESGVLGLNKRNGDYIMRFNPRRLYPLVDDKLKTKQLALKAGIAVPDLYGVIETQHDIRRLTGMVGGRKEFVLKPAHGSSGDGIIVIAGRSRGLYRTINGTLLDAEYLEHHLSNAISGQFSLGGIQDTVIVEAMVHFSPHFEPLSFQGVPDIRVIVFCGFPVMSMVRLPTRLSHGKANLHQGAVGAGVDIATGTTLGGVMSGEVIDTHPDTGVAIAGLSIPDWDAMLDISARCYELTGMGYIGVDIVLDRDLGPLVLELNARPGLAIQIANQQGLLRRLEICEDSADFNASPNERIAFAKQHFAHPVGPVMNPGEVAGRLA
;
A
#
# COMPACT_ATOMS: atom_id res chain seq x y z
N MET A 1 -27.81 -0.28 -22.28
CA MET A 1 -27.42 1.11 -21.88
C MET A 1 -26.32 1.58 -22.82
N THR A 2 -26.42 2.80 -23.40
CA THR A 2 -25.39 3.33 -24.29
C THR A 2 -24.12 3.70 -23.52
N VAL A 3 -22.96 3.78 -24.20
CA VAL A 3 -21.67 4.18 -23.58
C VAL A 3 -21.77 5.54 -22.87
N LEU A 4 -22.51 6.50 -23.48
CA LEU A 4 -22.75 7.81 -22.89
C LEU A 4 -23.60 7.77 -21.61
N ALA A 5 -24.62 6.90 -21.56
CA ALA A 5 -25.46 6.74 -20.37
C ALA A 5 -24.65 6.11 -19.21
N ARG A 6 -23.79 5.13 -19.49
CA ARG A 6 -22.87 4.56 -18.50
C ARG A 6 -21.86 5.58 -17.98
N TYR A 7 -21.30 6.40 -18.87
CA TYR A 7 -20.37 7.45 -18.48
C TYR A 7 -21.04 8.48 -17.54
N ARG A 8 -22.25 8.91 -17.85
CA ARG A 8 -23.02 9.83 -16.98
C ARG A 8 -23.31 9.21 -15.63
N SER A 9 -23.79 7.97 -15.58
CA SER A 9 -24.07 7.26 -14.34
C SER A 9 -22.82 7.15 -13.44
N LEU A 10 -21.65 6.83 -14.00
CA LEU A 10 -20.39 6.79 -13.24
C LEU A 10 -19.95 8.17 -12.73
N THR A 11 -20.16 9.22 -13.51
CA THR A 11 -19.85 10.60 -13.11
C THR A 11 -20.79 11.04 -11.99
N GLU A 12 -22.08 10.74 -12.09
CA GLU A 12 -23.10 11.04 -11.08
C GLU A 12 -22.83 10.27 -9.77
N SER A 13 -22.29 9.05 -9.87
CA SER A 13 -21.84 8.26 -8.72
C SER A 13 -20.52 8.76 -8.11
N GLY A 14 -19.93 9.83 -8.67
CA GLY A 14 -18.70 10.41 -8.16
C GLY A 14 -17.43 9.56 -8.42
N VAL A 15 -17.45 8.71 -9.45
CA VAL A 15 -16.27 7.91 -9.81
C VAL A 15 -15.17 8.81 -10.38
N LEU A 16 -14.00 8.77 -9.78
CA LEU A 16 -12.80 9.42 -10.30
C LEU A 16 -12.20 8.59 -11.42
N GLY A 17 -12.29 9.09 -12.65
CA GLY A 17 -11.66 8.47 -13.81
C GLY A 17 -10.15 8.76 -13.89
N LEU A 18 -9.41 7.90 -14.59
CA LEU A 18 -7.96 7.96 -14.71
C LEU A 18 -7.45 9.33 -15.22
N ASN A 19 -8.06 9.87 -16.27
CA ASN A 19 -7.65 11.15 -16.86
C ASN A 19 -7.87 12.31 -15.89
N LYS A 20 -9.04 12.34 -15.20
CA LYS A 20 -9.35 13.35 -14.20
C LYS A 20 -8.41 13.25 -13.00
N ARG A 21 -8.13 12.04 -12.50
CA ARG A 21 -7.11 11.84 -11.46
C ARG A 21 -5.76 12.42 -11.87
N ASN A 22 -5.31 12.09 -13.09
CA ASN A 22 -3.99 12.52 -13.56
C ASN A 22 -3.92 14.05 -13.77
N GLY A 23 -4.93 14.64 -14.43
CA GLY A 23 -4.97 16.07 -14.77
C GLY A 23 -5.27 16.97 -13.56
N ASP A 24 -6.37 16.70 -12.89
CA ASP A 24 -6.92 17.63 -11.90
C ASP A 24 -6.29 17.45 -10.50
N TYR A 25 -5.82 16.23 -10.18
CA TYR A 25 -5.27 15.96 -8.85
C TYR A 25 -3.76 15.72 -8.87
N ILE A 26 -3.26 14.74 -9.64
CA ILE A 26 -1.83 14.42 -9.61
C ILE A 26 -1.00 15.58 -10.19
N MET A 27 -1.32 16.09 -11.38
CA MET A 27 -0.53 17.17 -12.00
C MET A 27 -0.61 18.47 -11.20
N ARG A 28 -1.74 18.75 -10.56
CA ARG A 28 -1.96 19.98 -9.79
C ARG A 28 -1.31 19.93 -8.40
N PHE A 29 -1.39 18.78 -7.70
CA PHE A 29 -1.02 18.67 -6.30
C PHE A 29 0.29 17.90 -6.05
N ASN A 30 0.86 17.22 -7.06
CA ASN A 30 2.10 16.48 -6.97
C ASN A 30 3.17 17.08 -7.89
N PRO A 31 3.94 18.08 -7.44
CA PRO A 31 5.05 18.63 -8.23
C PRO A 31 6.07 17.55 -8.58
N ARG A 32 6.46 17.44 -9.86
CA ARG A 32 7.36 16.39 -10.35
C ARG A 32 8.68 16.29 -9.60
N ARG A 33 9.22 17.42 -9.08
CA ARG A 33 10.46 17.45 -8.30
C ARG A 33 10.38 16.62 -7.00
N LEU A 34 9.16 16.33 -6.52
CA LEU A 34 8.93 15.57 -5.28
C LEU A 34 8.81 14.06 -5.51
N TYR A 35 8.63 13.61 -6.76
CA TYR A 35 8.48 12.18 -7.08
C TYR A 35 9.61 11.31 -6.54
N PRO A 36 10.91 11.72 -6.59
CA PRO A 36 11.98 10.92 -6.02
C PRO A 36 11.83 10.64 -4.51
N LEU A 37 11.00 11.40 -3.78
CA LEU A 37 10.74 11.17 -2.36
C LEU A 37 9.83 9.96 -2.10
N VAL A 38 9.07 9.52 -3.09
CA VAL A 38 8.13 8.39 -3.00
C VAL A 38 8.47 7.25 -3.97
N ASP A 39 9.12 7.54 -5.09
CA ASP A 39 9.53 6.53 -6.06
C ASP A 39 10.78 5.74 -5.58
N ASP A 40 11.55 6.30 -4.63
CA ASP A 40 12.71 5.69 -4.00
C ASP A 40 12.37 5.28 -2.55
N LYS A 41 12.17 3.99 -2.32
CA LYS A 41 11.78 3.44 -1.00
C LYS A 41 12.81 3.71 0.09
N LEU A 42 14.11 3.83 -0.27
CA LEU A 42 15.15 4.17 0.69
C LEU A 42 15.01 5.60 1.16
N LYS A 43 14.78 6.56 0.25
CA LYS A 43 14.54 7.97 0.59
C LYS A 43 13.27 8.13 1.41
N THR A 44 12.17 7.49 1.00
CA THR A 44 10.93 7.47 1.78
C THR A 44 11.18 7.01 3.21
N LYS A 45 11.88 5.89 3.39
CA LYS A 45 12.23 5.34 4.71
C LYS A 45 13.08 6.31 5.54
N GLN A 46 14.11 6.91 4.96
CA GLN A 46 14.97 7.87 5.64
C GLN A 46 14.21 9.13 6.09
N LEU A 47 13.29 9.62 5.28
CA LEU A 47 12.41 10.74 5.62
C LEU A 47 11.45 10.36 6.74
N ALA A 48 10.81 9.20 6.66
CA ALA A 48 9.90 8.69 7.68
C ALA A 48 10.58 8.57 9.04
N LEU A 49 11.79 7.98 9.09
CA LEU A 49 12.58 7.88 10.32
C LEU A 49 12.89 9.27 10.93
N LYS A 50 13.27 10.25 10.12
CA LYS A 50 13.52 11.62 10.59
C LYS A 50 12.26 12.31 11.13
N ALA A 51 11.10 11.97 10.59
CA ALA A 51 9.81 12.52 11.02
C ALA A 51 9.17 11.73 12.19
N GLY A 52 9.82 10.67 12.70
CA GLY A 52 9.27 9.81 13.73
C GLY A 52 8.07 9.00 13.26
N ILE A 53 7.98 8.71 11.96
CA ILE A 53 6.99 7.80 11.39
C ILE A 53 7.58 6.39 11.39
N ALA A 54 6.85 5.45 11.96
CA ALA A 54 7.29 4.06 12.08
C ALA A 54 7.38 3.37 10.71
N VAL A 55 8.51 2.72 10.47
CA VAL A 55 8.84 1.91 9.28
C VAL A 55 9.61 0.67 9.74
N PRO A 56 9.66 -0.42 8.97
CA PRO A 56 10.52 -1.56 9.31
C PRO A 56 11.98 -1.14 9.49
N ASP A 57 12.67 -1.67 10.51
CA ASP A 57 14.04 -1.33 10.82
C ASP A 57 14.97 -1.54 9.62
N LEU A 58 15.83 -0.56 9.35
CA LEU A 58 16.85 -0.64 8.31
C LEU A 58 18.13 -1.28 8.86
N TYR A 59 18.52 -2.44 8.32
CA TYR A 59 19.75 -3.14 8.71
C TYR A 59 20.95 -2.72 7.89
N GLY A 60 20.73 -2.34 6.62
CA GLY A 60 21.77 -1.90 5.73
C GLY A 60 21.28 -1.61 4.33
N VAL A 61 22.22 -1.14 3.51
CA VAL A 61 21.98 -0.77 2.12
C VAL A 61 23.08 -1.38 1.28
N ILE A 62 22.72 -1.95 0.13
CA ILE A 62 23.65 -2.53 -0.84
C ILE A 62 23.55 -1.69 -2.13
N GLU A 63 24.60 -0.94 -2.43
CA GLU A 63 24.69 -0.07 -3.61
C GLU A 63 25.69 -0.59 -4.65
N THR A 64 26.67 -1.38 -4.19
CA THR A 64 27.77 -1.86 -5.04
C THR A 64 28.00 -3.36 -4.87
N GLN A 65 28.72 -3.97 -5.81
CA GLN A 65 29.16 -5.37 -5.71
C GLN A 65 30.00 -5.63 -4.44
N HIS A 66 30.73 -4.62 -3.97
CA HIS A 66 31.49 -4.73 -2.73
C HIS A 66 30.58 -4.89 -1.51
N ASP A 67 29.43 -4.20 -1.48
CA ASP A 67 28.49 -4.22 -0.36
C ASP A 67 27.77 -5.58 -0.25
N ILE A 68 27.62 -6.33 -1.35
CA ILE A 68 27.02 -7.66 -1.33
C ILE A 68 27.77 -8.57 -0.35
N ARG A 69 29.10 -8.51 -0.34
CA ARG A 69 29.94 -9.29 0.58
C ARG A 69 29.73 -8.93 2.05
N ARG A 70 29.18 -7.74 2.31
CA ARG A 70 28.90 -7.26 3.68
C ARG A 70 27.52 -7.65 4.18
N LEU A 71 26.69 -8.34 3.38
CA LEU A 71 25.33 -8.75 3.76
C LEU A 71 25.30 -9.48 5.10
N THR A 72 26.21 -10.45 5.29
CA THR A 72 26.31 -11.22 6.54
C THR A 72 26.57 -10.32 7.74
N GLY A 73 27.40 -9.29 7.60
CA GLY A 73 27.64 -8.29 8.64
C GLY A 73 26.44 -7.39 8.89
N MET A 74 25.73 -6.96 7.83
CA MET A 74 24.52 -6.11 7.93
C MET A 74 23.39 -6.83 8.68
N VAL A 75 23.14 -8.09 8.35
CA VAL A 75 22.10 -8.88 9.04
C VAL A 75 22.55 -9.35 10.42
N GLY A 76 23.85 -9.40 10.70
CA GLY A 76 24.40 -9.86 11.96
C GLY A 76 23.93 -11.29 12.30
N GLY A 77 23.52 -11.51 13.56
CA GLY A 77 22.97 -12.78 14.01
C GLY A 77 21.47 -13.00 13.70
N ARG A 78 20.82 -12.09 12.99
CA ARG A 78 19.40 -12.16 12.70
C ARG A 78 19.09 -13.32 11.76
N LYS A 79 18.03 -14.06 12.06
CA LYS A 79 17.58 -15.18 11.23
C LYS A 79 16.63 -14.74 10.13
N GLU A 80 15.97 -13.60 10.32
CA GLU A 80 14.88 -13.09 9.48
C GLU A 80 15.21 -11.69 8.98
N PHE A 81 15.01 -11.44 7.69
CA PHE A 81 15.21 -10.15 7.05
C PHE A 81 14.60 -10.13 5.67
N VAL A 82 14.44 -8.93 5.12
CA VAL A 82 13.94 -8.70 3.76
C VAL A 82 15.00 -8.00 2.93
N LEU A 83 15.15 -8.45 1.69
CA LEU A 83 15.93 -7.79 0.64
C LEU A 83 14.93 -7.22 -0.38
N LYS A 84 14.95 -5.91 -0.62
CA LYS A 84 14.06 -5.29 -1.60
C LYS A 84 14.75 -4.18 -2.40
N PRO A 85 14.55 -4.14 -3.74
CA PRO A 85 15.02 -3.03 -4.57
C PRO A 85 14.34 -1.72 -4.18
N ALA A 86 15.11 -0.63 -4.14
CA ALA A 86 14.58 0.70 -3.78
C ALA A 86 13.60 1.24 -4.83
N HIS A 87 13.85 0.99 -6.12
CA HIS A 87 13.03 1.44 -7.25
C HIS A 87 12.18 0.30 -7.88
N GLY A 88 12.15 -0.87 -7.26
CA GLY A 88 11.31 -2.00 -7.69
C GLY A 88 9.83 -1.71 -7.53
N SER A 89 8.99 -2.34 -8.36
CA SER A 89 7.53 -2.24 -8.31
C SER A 89 6.88 -3.62 -8.20
N SER A 90 5.61 -3.66 -7.78
CA SER A 90 4.79 -4.89 -7.76
C SER A 90 5.36 -6.06 -6.95
N GLY A 91 6.34 -5.81 -6.08
CA GLY A 91 7.00 -6.84 -5.29
C GLY A 91 8.07 -7.65 -6.05
N ASP A 92 8.45 -7.21 -7.26
CA ASP A 92 9.49 -7.88 -8.04
C ASP A 92 10.88 -7.65 -7.42
N GLY A 93 11.70 -8.71 -7.41
CA GLY A 93 13.04 -8.67 -6.81
C GLY A 93 13.06 -8.73 -5.29
N ILE A 94 11.91 -8.82 -4.60
CA ILE A 94 11.86 -8.96 -3.14
C ILE A 94 12.15 -10.40 -2.74
N ILE A 95 13.08 -10.58 -1.79
CA ILE A 95 13.31 -11.87 -1.11
C ILE A 95 13.04 -11.68 0.38
N VAL A 96 12.13 -12.49 0.92
CA VAL A 96 11.83 -12.55 2.35
C VAL A 96 12.49 -13.80 2.93
N ILE A 97 13.50 -13.60 3.78
CA ILE A 97 14.18 -14.66 4.52
C ILE A 97 13.50 -14.81 5.88
N ALA A 98 12.91 -15.98 6.13
CA ALA A 98 12.20 -16.32 7.35
C ALA A 98 12.98 -17.30 8.24
N GLY A 99 14.25 -17.54 7.95
CA GLY A 99 15.10 -18.39 8.79
C GLY A 99 16.36 -18.87 8.10
N ARG A 100 17.15 -19.64 8.86
CA ARG A 100 18.35 -20.33 8.37
C ARG A 100 18.29 -21.81 8.73
N SER A 101 18.73 -22.67 7.82
CA SER A 101 18.84 -24.12 8.03
C SER A 101 20.09 -24.65 7.36
N ARG A 102 20.98 -25.30 8.15
CA ARG A 102 22.22 -25.94 7.63
C ARG A 102 23.09 -25.02 6.76
N GLY A 103 23.20 -23.74 7.13
CA GLY A 103 23.97 -22.75 6.36
C GLY A 103 23.23 -22.12 5.19
N LEU A 104 22.02 -22.59 4.86
CA LEU A 104 21.16 -22.03 3.82
C LEU A 104 20.16 -21.03 4.39
N TYR A 105 19.72 -20.10 3.58
CA TYR A 105 18.66 -19.14 3.86
C TYR A 105 17.30 -19.75 3.48
N ARG A 106 16.36 -19.79 4.40
CA ARG A 106 15.01 -20.29 4.14
C ARG A 106 14.06 -19.12 3.90
N THR A 107 13.47 -19.07 2.72
CA THR A 107 12.46 -18.07 2.40
C THR A 107 11.14 -18.34 3.16
N ILE A 108 10.23 -17.33 3.15
CA ILE A 108 8.90 -17.48 3.76
C ILE A 108 8.09 -18.62 3.14
N ASN A 109 8.33 -18.92 1.85
CA ASN A 109 7.68 -20.03 1.12
C ASN A 109 8.38 -21.38 1.33
N GLY A 110 9.39 -21.45 2.21
CA GLY A 110 10.11 -22.67 2.53
C GLY A 110 11.26 -23.03 1.58
N THR A 111 11.48 -22.27 0.50
CA THR A 111 12.59 -22.50 -0.43
C THR A 111 13.92 -22.23 0.27
N LEU A 112 14.89 -23.11 0.05
CA LEU A 112 16.25 -22.97 0.57
C LEU A 112 17.15 -22.34 -0.49
N LEU A 113 17.82 -21.24 -0.14
CA LEU A 113 18.73 -20.48 -0.98
C LEU A 113 20.13 -20.54 -0.36
N ASP A 114 21.15 -20.76 -1.18
CA ASP A 114 22.54 -20.63 -0.74
C ASP A 114 23.04 -19.18 -0.86
N ALA A 115 24.25 -18.95 -0.42
CA ALA A 115 24.87 -17.62 -0.47
C ALA A 115 25.14 -17.18 -1.92
N GLU A 116 25.50 -18.09 -2.80
CA GLU A 116 25.79 -17.79 -4.21
C GLU A 116 24.53 -17.30 -4.95
N TYR A 117 23.39 -17.94 -4.71
CA TYR A 117 22.10 -17.49 -5.24
C TYR A 117 21.77 -16.07 -4.77
N LEU A 118 21.93 -15.78 -3.45
CA LEU A 118 21.66 -14.43 -2.94
C LEU A 118 22.62 -13.39 -3.53
N GLU A 119 23.91 -13.70 -3.65
CA GLU A 119 24.89 -12.81 -4.28
C GLU A 119 24.53 -12.50 -5.73
N HIS A 120 24.14 -13.54 -6.50
CA HIS A 120 23.70 -13.38 -7.88
C HIS A 120 22.41 -12.55 -7.99
N HIS A 121 21.41 -12.82 -7.13
CA HIS A 121 20.17 -12.07 -7.07
C HIS A 121 20.41 -10.59 -6.74
N LEU A 122 21.25 -10.30 -5.73
CA LEU A 122 21.61 -8.94 -5.36
C LEU A 122 22.37 -8.22 -6.48
N SER A 123 23.28 -8.93 -7.17
CA SER A 123 23.96 -8.40 -8.35
C SER A 123 23.00 -7.98 -9.45
N ASN A 124 22.00 -8.81 -9.72
CA ASN A 124 20.94 -8.51 -10.68
C ASN A 124 20.08 -7.31 -10.22
N ALA A 125 19.76 -7.26 -8.93
CA ALA A 125 18.96 -6.17 -8.38
C ALA A 125 19.68 -4.81 -8.50
N ILE A 126 20.95 -4.71 -8.09
CA ILE A 126 21.70 -3.45 -8.21
C ILE A 126 22.00 -3.07 -9.66
N SER A 127 22.04 -4.03 -10.59
CA SER A 127 22.18 -3.75 -12.03
C SER A 127 20.90 -3.18 -12.66
N GLY A 128 19.77 -3.14 -11.91
CA GLY A 128 18.51 -2.59 -12.36
C GLY A 128 17.53 -3.59 -12.98
N GLN A 129 17.76 -4.89 -12.86
CA GLN A 129 16.87 -5.91 -13.45
C GLN A 129 15.43 -5.80 -12.97
N PHE A 130 15.20 -5.34 -11.72
CA PHE A 130 13.88 -5.22 -11.11
C PHE A 130 13.38 -3.78 -11.04
N SER A 131 14.15 -2.81 -11.55
CA SER A 131 13.84 -1.39 -11.49
C SER A 131 13.04 -0.94 -12.68
N LEU A 132 12.14 0.00 -12.49
CA LEU A 132 11.41 0.65 -13.56
C LEU A 132 12.39 1.35 -14.51
N GLY A 133 12.37 0.96 -15.78
CA GLY A 133 13.26 1.49 -16.80
C GLY A 133 14.68 0.91 -16.83
N GLY A 134 14.97 -0.16 -16.06
CA GLY A 134 16.26 -0.85 -16.08
C GLY A 134 17.43 -0.01 -15.58
N ILE A 135 17.17 1.00 -14.76
CA ILE A 135 18.21 1.86 -14.18
C ILE A 135 18.88 1.16 -12.99
N GLN A 136 20.17 1.46 -12.79
CA GLN A 136 20.91 0.98 -11.62
C GLN A 136 20.12 1.28 -10.33
N ASP A 137 20.08 0.30 -9.43
CA ASP A 137 19.28 0.37 -8.21
C ASP A 137 20.11 0.13 -6.94
N THR A 138 19.45 0.26 -5.83
CA THR A 138 19.95 0.02 -4.48
C THR A 138 19.10 -1.04 -3.83
N VAL A 139 19.68 -1.98 -3.09
CA VAL A 139 18.91 -2.95 -2.33
C VAL A 139 18.88 -2.56 -0.84
N ILE A 140 17.67 -2.49 -0.30
CA ILE A 140 17.39 -2.25 1.11
C ILE A 140 17.41 -3.61 1.83
N VAL A 141 18.17 -3.69 2.93
CA VAL A 141 18.15 -4.81 3.86
C VAL A 141 17.42 -4.36 5.12
N GLU A 142 16.29 -4.96 5.42
CA GLU A 142 15.42 -4.48 6.52
C GLU A 142 14.79 -5.61 7.32
N ALA A 143 14.17 -5.26 8.45
CA ALA A 143 13.41 -6.17 9.29
C ALA A 143 12.26 -6.82 8.51
N MET A 144 12.05 -8.10 8.75
CA MET A 144 10.82 -8.77 8.33
C MET A 144 9.66 -8.31 9.22
N VAL A 145 8.55 -7.93 8.61
CA VAL A 145 7.31 -7.60 9.33
C VAL A 145 6.63 -8.87 9.79
N HIS A 146 6.29 -8.93 11.06
CA HIS A 146 5.47 -9.99 11.65
C HIS A 146 4.04 -9.47 11.74
N PHE A 147 3.23 -9.75 10.73
CA PHE A 147 1.87 -9.21 10.68
C PHE A 147 1.02 -9.65 11.88
N SER A 148 0.08 -8.78 12.24
CA SER A 148 -0.81 -9.01 13.37
C SER A 148 -1.69 -10.25 13.13
N PRO A 149 -1.83 -11.15 14.11
CA PRO A 149 -2.73 -12.31 14.03
C PRO A 149 -4.19 -11.95 13.75
N HIS A 150 -4.54 -10.69 13.96
CA HIS A 150 -5.89 -10.18 13.71
C HIS A 150 -6.38 -10.44 12.27
N PHE A 151 -5.47 -10.42 11.29
CA PHE A 151 -5.78 -10.67 9.89
C PHE A 151 -5.62 -12.14 9.46
N GLU A 152 -5.14 -13.03 10.31
CA GLU A 152 -4.95 -14.46 9.96
C GLU A 152 -6.21 -15.11 9.38
N PRO A 153 -7.43 -14.85 9.92
CA PRO A 153 -8.64 -15.45 9.37
C PRO A 153 -8.97 -14.97 7.95
N LEU A 154 -8.45 -13.81 7.55
CA LEU A 154 -8.71 -13.17 6.25
C LEU A 154 -7.47 -13.09 5.36
N SER A 155 -6.44 -13.90 5.60
CA SER A 155 -5.22 -13.86 4.80
C SER A 155 -4.75 -15.26 4.43
N PHE A 156 -4.26 -15.42 3.22
CA PHE A 156 -3.62 -16.65 2.75
C PHE A 156 -2.12 -16.41 2.55
N GLN A 157 -1.28 -16.92 3.47
CA GLN A 157 0.19 -16.98 3.37
C GLN A 157 0.89 -15.66 3.02
N GLY A 158 0.30 -14.52 3.34
CA GLY A 158 0.87 -13.22 3.01
C GLY A 158 0.61 -12.18 4.08
N VAL A 159 1.16 -11.00 3.86
CA VAL A 159 0.97 -9.85 4.76
C VAL A 159 -0.13 -8.97 4.19
N PRO A 160 -1.30 -8.87 4.86
CA PRO A 160 -2.30 -7.87 4.51
C PRO A 160 -1.73 -6.48 4.67
N ASP A 161 -2.09 -5.58 3.77
CA ASP A 161 -1.74 -4.18 3.89
C ASP A 161 -2.96 -3.27 3.79
N ILE A 162 -2.87 -2.12 4.41
CA ILE A 162 -3.88 -1.08 4.43
C ILE A 162 -3.40 0.03 3.51
N ARG A 163 -4.17 0.34 2.46
CA ARG A 163 -3.95 1.50 1.61
C ARG A 163 -4.86 2.62 2.01
N VAL A 164 -4.29 3.78 2.33
CA VAL A 164 -5.03 5.02 2.57
C VAL A 164 -4.72 6.01 1.46
N ILE A 165 -5.75 6.52 0.79
CA ILE A 165 -5.60 7.68 -0.09
C ILE A 165 -5.67 8.94 0.75
N VAL A 166 -4.65 9.77 0.59
CA VAL A 166 -4.52 11.05 1.30
C VAL A 166 -4.55 12.19 0.29
N PHE A 167 -5.41 13.16 0.53
CA PHE A 167 -5.48 14.39 -0.25
C PHE A 167 -5.18 15.60 0.62
N CYS A 168 -4.07 16.29 0.35
CA CYS A 168 -3.57 17.43 1.13
C CYS A 168 -3.56 17.17 2.65
N GLY A 169 -3.19 15.94 3.05
CA GLY A 169 -3.16 15.51 4.44
C GLY A 169 -4.48 14.96 4.99
N PHE A 170 -5.56 15.00 4.21
CA PHE A 170 -6.86 14.41 4.60
C PHE A 170 -6.93 12.94 4.16
N PRO A 171 -7.13 11.97 5.07
CA PRO A 171 -7.40 10.58 4.70
C PRO A 171 -8.80 10.47 4.06
N VAL A 172 -8.87 10.34 2.73
CA VAL A 172 -10.16 10.43 2.02
C VAL A 172 -10.82 9.09 1.73
N MET A 173 -10.04 8.01 1.59
CA MET A 173 -10.57 6.67 1.32
C MET A 173 -9.55 5.61 1.71
N SER A 174 -10.01 4.47 2.23
CA SER A 174 -9.14 3.38 2.63
C SER A 174 -9.65 2.02 2.16
N MET A 175 -8.73 1.08 2.00
CA MET A 175 -9.01 -0.34 1.80
C MET A 175 -7.93 -1.19 2.46
N VAL A 176 -8.28 -2.39 2.89
CA VAL A 176 -7.31 -3.44 3.19
C VAL A 176 -7.20 -4.37 1.98
N ARG A 177 -5.97 -4.77 1.65
CA ARG A 177 -5.67 -5.75 0.60
C ARG A 177 -5.33 -7.07 1.26
N LEU A 178 -6.13 -8.08 0.99
CA LEU A 178 -6.06 -9.39 1.63
C LEU A 178 -5.45 -10.39 0.66
N PRO A 179 -4.28 -10.98 0.96
CA PRO A 179 -3.67 -12.01 0.15
C PRO A 179 -4.55 -13.23 -0.03
N THR A 180 -4.53 -13.80 -1.23
CA THR A 180 -5.23 -15.04 -1.60
C THR A 180 -4.24 -16.06 -2.15
N ARG A 181 -4.70 -17.29 -2.32
CA ARG A 181 -3.97 -18.33 -3.06
C ARG A 181 -3.69 -17.90 -4.50
N LEU A 182 -4.66 -17.26 -5.15
CA LEU A 182 -4.53 -16.77 -6.53
C LEU A 182 -3.45 -15.69 -6.64
N SER A 183 -3.33 -14.81 -5.64
CA SER A 183 -2.28 -13.78 -5.60
C SER A 183 -0.92 -14.31 -5.10
N HIS A 184 -0.80 -15.62 -4.85
CA HIS A 184 0.41 -16.24 -4.29
C HIS A 184 0.89 -15.54 -3.00
N GLY A 185 -0.05 -15.16 -2.12
CA GLY A 185 0.26 -14.46 -0.88
C GLY A 185 0.65 -12.98 -1.04
N LYS A 186 0.49 -12.40 -2.22
CA LYS A 186 0.75 -10.97 -2.43
C LYS A 186 -0.53 -10.16 -2.22
N ALA A 187 -0.42 -9.02 -1.53
CA ALA A 187 -1.51 -8.06 -1.33
C ALA A 187 -1.71 -7.17 -2.58
N ASN A 188 -1.88 -7.77 -3.75
CA ASN A 188 -2.00 -7.08 -5.03
C ASN A 188 -3.30 -7.47 -5.75
N LEU A 189 -4.22 -6.51 -5.90
CA LEU A 189 -5.54 -6.73 -6.52
C LEU A 189 -5.43 -7.20 -7.97
N HIS A 190 -4.43 -6.69 -8.73
CA HIS A 190 -4.20 -7.11 -10.12
C HIS A 190 -3.70 -8.56 -10.25
N GLN A 191 -3.19 -9.12 -9.16
CA GLN A 191 -2.74 -10.52 -9.08
C GLN A 191 -3.76 -11.43 -8.38
N GLY A 192 -4.96 -10.92 -8.07
CA GLY A 192 -6.04 -11.70 -7.51
C GLY A 192 -6.18 -11.62 -5.98
N ALA A 193 -5.55 -10.65 -5.32
CA ALA A 193 -5.87 -10.35 -3.93
C ALA A 193 -7.28 -9.76 -3.79
N VAL A 194 -7.88 -9.93 -2.63
CA VAL A 194 -9.15 -9.27 -2.27
C VAL A 194 -8.88 -7.84 -1.81
N GLY A 195 -9.64 -6.88 -2.33
CA GLY A 195 -9.70 -5.53 -1.79
C GLY A 195 -10.96 -5.38 -0.95
N ALA A 196 -10.82 -5.05 0.33
CA ALA A 196 -11.96 -4.74 1.19
C ALA A 196 -11.97 -3.24 1.54
N GLY A 197 -13.07 -2.54 1.23
CA GLY A 197 -13.24 -1.15 1.62
C GLY A 197 -13.21 -1.00 3.13
N VAL A 198 -12.76 0.15 3.62
CA VAL A 198 -12.68 0.44 5.06
C VAL A 198 -13.37 1.77 5.33
N ASP A 199 -14.29 1.78 6.27
CA ASP A 199 -14.91 3.01 6.76
C ASP A 199 -13.88 3.87 7.48
N ILE A 200 -13.66 5.08 6.98
CA ILE A 200 -12.68 6.04 7.54
C ILE A 200 -13.03 6.41 9.00
N ALA A 201 -14.30 6.49 9.34
CA ALA A 201 -14.71 6.89 10.69
C ALA A 201 -14.41 5.83 11.74
N THR A 202 -14.64 4.56 11.40
CA THR A 202 -14.63 3.45 12.37
C THR A 202 -13.47 2.47 12.21
N GLY A 203 -12.81 2.44 11.04
CA GLY A 203 -11.81 1.43 10.73
C GLY A 203 -12.39 0.04 10.49
N THR A 204 -13.69 -0.06 10.18
CA THR A 204 -14.36 -1.34 9.96
C THR A 204 -14.44 -1.65 8.46
N THR A 205 -14.17 -2.90 8.09
CA THR A 205 -14.27 -3.35 6.70
C THR A 205 -15.74 -3.39 6.23
N LEU A 206 -15.99 -2.97 4.98
CA LEU A 206 -17.33 -2.77 4.42
C LEU A 206 -17.80 -3.98 3.58
N GLY A 207 -16.90 -4.56 2.83
CA GLY A 207 -17.18 -5.66 1.92
C GLY A 207 -15.95 -5.91 1.09
N GLY A 208 -15.97 -6.95 0.28
CA GLY A 208 -14.83 -7.34 -0.55
C GLY A 208 -15.10 -7.25 -2.04
N VAL A 209 -14.01 -7.06 -2.79
CA VAL A 209 -13.99 -7.18 -4.25
C VAL A 209 -12.76 -7.98 -4.66
N MET A 210 -12.95 -8.89 -5.62
CA MET A 210 -11.87 -9.65 -6.23
C MET A 210 -12.10 -9.74 -7.73
N SER A 211 -11.09 -9.43 -8.53
CA SER A 211 -11.16 -9.43 -10.00
C SER A 211 -12.36 -8.63 -10.57
N GLY A 212 -12.76 -7.56 -9.85
CA GLY A 212 -13.87 -6.69 -10.23
C GLY A 212 -15.26 -7.16 -9.80
N GLU A 213 -15.38 -8.30 -9.15
CA GLU A 213 -16.64 -8.82 -8.62
C GLU A 213 -16.72 -8.63 -7.10
N VAL A 214 -17.91 -8.27 -6.61
CA VAL A 214 -18.17 -8.17 -5.17
C VAL A 214 -18.27 -9.56 -4.57
N ILE A 215 -17.62 -9.74 -3.43
CA ILE A 215 -17.64 -10.98 -2.67
C ILE A 215 -17.90 -10.69 -1.19
N ASP A 216 -18.63 -11.55 -0.51
CA ASP A 216 -18.96 -11.41 0.90
C ASP A 216 -17.97 -12.12 1.82
N THR A 217 -17.31 -13.18 1.29
CA THR A 217 -16.40 -14.03 2.04
C THR A 217 -15.05 -14.13 1.34
N HIS A 218 -13.99 -14.30 2.11
CA HIS A 218 -12.65 -14.53 1.57
C HIS A 218 -12.59 -15.91 0.87
N PRO A 219 -12.10 -15.99 -0.38
CA PRO A 219 -12.25 -17.20 -1.21
C PRO A 219 -11.51 -18.43 -0.66
N ASP A 220 -10.42 -18.22 0.07
CA ASP A 220 -9.61 -19.34 0.59
C ASP A 220 -9.97 -19.73 2.02
N THR A 221 -10.53 -18.82 2.82
CA THR A 221 -10.82 -19.05 4.24
C THR A 221 -12.31 -19.17 4.54
N GLY A 222 -13.18 -18.69 3.66
CA GLY A 222 -14.63 -18.66 3.86
C GLY A 222 -15.11 -17.66 4.92
N VAL A 223 -14.21 -16.86 5.50
CA VAL A 223 -14.55 -15.90 6.53
C VAL A 223 -15.19 -14.66 5.92
N ALA A 224 -16.20 -14.10 6.59
CA ALA A 224 -16.86 -12.86 6.16
C ALA A 224 -15.87 -11.69 6.15
N ILE A 225 -15.87 -10.93 5.05
CA ILE A 225 -14.94 -9.81 4.84
C ILE A 225 -15.46 -8.56 5.56
N ALA A 226 -16.76 -8.30 5.51
CA ALA A 226 -17.36 -7.15 6.15
C ALA A 226 -17.39 -7.29 7.68
N GLY A 227 -17.22 -6.16 8.39
CA GLY A 227 -17.37 -6.10 9.84
C GLY A 227 -16.09 -6.39 10.64
N LEU A 228 -14.94 -6.61 9.98
CA LEU A 228 -13.66 -6.69 10.68
C LEU A 228 -13.22 -5.29 11.13
N SER A 229 -12.99 -5.12 12.43
CA SER A 229 -12.44 -3.88 12.97
C SER A 229 -10.91 -3.91 12.88
N ILE A 230 -10.30 -2.92 12.25
CA ILE A 230 -8.84 -2.81 12.11
C ILE A 230 -8.25 -2.22 13.39
N PRO A 231 -7.34 -2.91 14.08
CA PRO A 231 -6.68 -2.38 15.27
C PRO A 231 -5.84 -1.15 14.95
N ASP A 232 -5.62 -0.30 15.95
CA ASP A 232 -4.78 0.91 15.85
C ASP A 232 -5.18 1.86 14.71
N TRP A 233 -6.47 1.88 14.36
CA TRP A 233 -6.98 2.64 13.22
C TRP A 233 -6.63 4.12 13.29
N ASP A 234 -6.77 4.74 14.45
CA ASP A 234 -6.48 6.17 14.63
C ASP A 234 -4.97 6.47 14.44
N ALA A 235 -4.10 5.57 14.86
CA ALA A 235 -2.67 5.68 14.61
C ALA A 235 -2.35 5.56 13.11
N MET A 236 -3.06 4.70 12.38
CA MET A 236 -2.89 4.59 10.91
C MET A 236 -3.35 5.86 10.20
N LEU A 237 -4.44 6.49 10.64
CA LEU A 237 -4.90 7.76 10.09
C LEU A 237 -3.91 8.89 10.40
N ASP A 238 -3.34 8.95 11.62
CA ASP A 238 -2.32 9.93 12.00
C ASP A 238 -1.08 9.80 11.12
N ILE A 239 -0.53 8.59 11.00
CA ILE A 239 0.61 8.30 10.13
C ILE A 239 0.30 8.73 8.69
N SER A 240 -0.88 8.40 8.18
CA SER A 240 -1.29 8.72 6.81
C SER A 240 -1.38 10.22 6.59
N ALA A 241 -2.01 10.96 7.49
CA ALA A 241 -2.13 12.41 7.40
C ALA A 241 -0.77 13.10 7.40
N ARG A 242 0.14 12.67 8.28
CA ARG A 242 1.52 13.21 8.40
C ARG A 242 2.41 12.92 7.19
N CYS A 243 2.07 11.94 6.35
CA CYS A 243 2.79 11.68 5.10
C CYS A 243 2.68 12.84 4.09
N TYR A 244 1.68 13.71 4.23
CA TYR A 244 1.60 14.95 3.46
C TYR A 244 2.73 15.92 3.84
N GLU A 245 2.95 16.19 5.12
CA GLU A 245 4.05 17.03 5.60
C GLU A 245 5.42 16.43 5.24
N LEU A 246 5.51 15.10 5.27
CA LEU A 246 6.73 14.37 4.93
C LEU A 246 7.18 14.61 3.49
N THR A 247 6.25 14.63 2.55
CA THR A 247 6.53 14.64 1.11
C THR A 247 6.21 15.94 0.41
N GLY A 248 5.27 16.73 0.94
CA GLY A 248 4.69 17.89 0.26
C GLY A 248 3.83 17.52 -0.95
N MET A 249 3.48 16.24 -1.13
CA MET A 249 2.65 15.78 -2.22
C MET A 249 1.19 15.72 -1.79
N GLY A 250 0.32 16.44 -2.50
CA GLY A 250 -1.08 16.59 -2.10
C GLY A 250 -2.00 15.43 -2.51
N TYR A 251 -1.56 14.49 -3.35
CA TYR A 251 -2.35 13.30 -3.69
C TYR A 251 -1.47 12.05 -3.65
N ILE A 252 -1.56 11.29 -2.58
CA ILE A 252 -0.72 10.11 -2.37
C ILE A 252 -1.53 8.91 -1.86
N GLY A 253 -1.00 7.72 -2.10
CA GLY A 253 -1.40 6.49 -1.42
C GLY A 253 -0.35 6.12 -0.37
N VAL A 254 -0.79 5.84 0.83
CA VAL A 254 0.05 5.36 1.94
C VAL A 254 -0.25 3.89 2.16
N ASP A 255 0.77 3.05 2.06
CA ASP A 255 0.66 1.60 2.29
C ASP A 255 1.22 1.28 3.67
N ILE A 256 0.36 0.77 4.55
CA ILE A 256 0.63 0.49 5.95
C ILE A 256 0.42 -1.00 6.21
N VAL A 257 1.32 -1.60 6.97
CA VAL A 257 1.12 -2.95 7.54
C VAL A 257 0.98 -2.84 9.05
N LEU A 258 0.24 -3.76 9.63
CA LEU A 258 0.12 -3.87 11.09
C LEU A 258 1.09 -4.96 11.56
N ASP A 259 2.22 -4.52 12.11
CA ASP A 259 3.16 -5.43 12.77
C ASP A 259 2.63 -5.82 14.15
N ARG A 260 2.82 -7.09 14.51
CA ARG A 260 2.34 -7.67 15.77
C ARG A 260 2.91 -7.00 17.01
N ASP A 261 4.18 -6.62 16.94
CA ASP A 261 4.94 -6.14 18.10
C ASP A 261 5.15 -4.62 18.05
N LEU A 262 5.19 -4.02 16.86
CA LEU A 262 5.50 -2.61 16.63
C LEU A 262 4.28 -1.75 16.26
N GLY A 263 3.12 -2.37 15.99
CA GLY A 263 1.94 -1.66 15.52
C GLY A 263 2.02 -1.24 14.04
N PRO A 264 1.38 -0.13 13.64
CA PRO A 264 1.35 0.31 12.25
C PRO A 264 2.71 0.78 11.73
N LEU A 265 3.15 0.22 10.58
CA LEU A 265 4.39 0.57 9.91
C LEU A 265 4.11 0.98 8.46
N VAL A 266 4.67 2.09 8.00
CA VAL A 266 4.63 2.49 6.59
C VAL A 266 5.59 1.62 5.78
N LEU A 267 5.08 0.97 4.73
CA LEU A 267 5.89 0.19 3.79
C LEU A 267 6.36 1.02 2.61
N GLU A 268 5.44 1.79 2.00
CA GLU A 268 5.72 2.63 0.85
C GLU A 268 4.70 3.77 0.69
N LEU A 269 5.09 4.78 -0.06
CA LEU A 269 4.22 5.85 -0.52
C LEU A 269 4.07 5.76 -2.04
N ASN A 270 2.90 6.08 -2.55
CA ASN A 270 2.58 6.00 -3.97
C ASN A 270 2.12 7.36 -4.50
N ALA A 271 2.85 7.95 -5.44
CA ALA A 271 2.47 9.21 -6.10
C ALA A 271 1.27 9.07 -7.06
N ARG A 272 0.99 7.83 -7.49
CA ARG A 272 -0.09 7.51 -8.45
C ARG A 272 -0.87 6.29 -7.98
N PRO A 273 -1.54 6.36 -6.81
CA PRO A 273 -2.26 5.22 -6.27
C PRO A 273 -3.37 4.77 -7.24
N GLY A 274 -3.55 3.44 -7.34
CA GLY A 274 -4.57 2.84 -8.20
C GLY A 274 -5.98 3.20 -7.77
N LEU A 275 -6.92 3.19 -8.72
CA LEU A 275 -8.32 3.59 -8.50
C LEU A 275 -9.24 2.43 -8.10
N ALA A 276 -8.74 1.20 -8.04
CA ALA A 276 -9.51 0.03 -7.61
C ALA A 276 -10.06 0.13 -6.17
N ILE A 277 -9.51 1.02 -5.37
CA ILE A 277 -10.02 1.36 -4.03
C ILE A 277 -11.47 1.84 -4.06
N GLN A 278 -11.93 2.48 -5.15
CA GLN A 278 -13.31 2.90 -5.34
C GLN A 278 -14.26 1.70 -5.47
N ILE A 279 -13.80 0.63 -6.14
CA ILE A 279 -14.56 -0.61 -6.28
C ILE A 279 -14.66 -1.30 -4.91
N ALA A 280 -13.54 -1.40 -4.19
CA ALA A 280 -13.49 -1.98 -2.86
C ALA A 280 -14.44 -1.28 -1.87
N ASN A 281 -14.56 0.04 -1.97
CA ASN A 281 -15.48 0.83 -1.16
C ASN A 281 -16.90 0.96 -1.74
N GLN A 282 -17.13 0.47 -2.97
CA GLN A 282 -18.37 0.66 -3.72
C GLN A 282 -18.83 2.15 -3.76
N GLN A 283 -17.87 3.06 -3.77
CA GLN A 283 -18.09 4.50 -3.72
C GLN A 283 -17.09 5.25 -4.58
N GLY A 284 -17.52 6.35 -5.20
CA GLY A 284 -16.66 7.24 -5.96
C GLY A 284 -15.73 8.07 -5.06
N LEU A 285 -14.47 8.17 -5.44
CA LEU A 285 -13.46 8.98 -4.75
C LEU A 285 -13.61 10.48 -5.05
N LEU A 286 -14.13 10.84 -6.25
CA LEU A 286 -14.24 12.23 -6.69
C LEU A 286 -15.03 13.08 -5.70
N ARG A 287 -16.18 12.57 -5.23
CA ARG A 287 -17.02 13.29 -4.28
C ARG A 287 -16.29 13.67 -2.99
N ARG A 288 -15.43 12.79 -2.50
CA ARG A 288 -14.65 13.04 -1.27
C ARG A 288 -13.56 14.09 -1.49
N LEU A 289 -12.95 14.08 -2.68
CA LEU A 289 -11.96 15.10 -3.06
C LEU A 289 -12.62 16.48 -3.21
N GLU A 290 -13.79 16.55 -3.85
CA GLU A 290 -14.57 17.79 -4.00
C GLU A 290 -14.99 18.35 -2.63
N ILE A 291 -15.42 17.51 -1.68
CA ILE A 291 -15.73 17.94 -0.30
C ILE A 291 -14.49 18.56 0.37
N CYS A 292 -13.30 17.98 0.17
CA CYS A 292 -12.07 18.60 0.67
C CYS A 292 -11.79 19.96 0.01
N GLU A 293 -11.93 20.06 -1.32
CA GLU A 293 -11.68 21.33 -2.03
C GLU A 293 -12.65 22.43 -1.61
N ASP A 294 -13.91 22.08 -1.36
CA ASP A 294 -14.97 23.04 -1.04
C ASP A 294 -15.00 23.47 0.43
N SER A 295 -14.61 22.59 1.35
CA SER A 295 -14.93 22.77 2.78
C SER A 295 -13.77 22.58 3.74
N ALA A 296 -12.60 22.05 3.29
CA ALA A 296 -11.49 21.77 4.19
C ALA A 296 -10.55 22.97 4.36
N ASP A 297 -10.04 23.15 5.57
CA ASP A 297 -8.90 24.04 5.82
C ASP A 297 -7.59 23.28 5.56
N PHE A 298 -6.92 23.57 4.45
CA PHE A 298 -5.65 22.94 4.11
C PHE A 298 -4.48 23.30 5.05
N ASN A 299 -4.66 24.30 5.93
CA ASN A 299 -3.69 24.64 6.99
C ASN A 299 -3.97 23.94 8.32
N ALA A 300 -5.06 23.15 8.39
CA ALA A 300 -5.42 22.38 9.57
C ALA A 300 -4.31 21.43 10.02
N SER A 301 -4.22 21.16 11.31
CA SER A 301 -3.31 20.17 11.87
C SER A 301 -3.72 18.73 11.44
N PRO A 302 -2.81 17.75 11.52
CA PRO A 302 -3.16 16.35 11.23
C PRO A 302 -4.40 15.86 11.98
N ASN A 303 -4.54 16.19 13.27
CA ASN A 303 -5.69 15.80 14.08
C ASN A 303 -7.01 16.41 13.58
N GLU A 304 -7.01 17.68 13.20
CA GLU A 304 -8.19 18.34 12.63
C GLU A 304 -8.57 17.76 11.27
N ARG A 305 -7.58 17.42 10.42
CA ARG A 305 -7.81 16.73 9.14
C ARG A 305 -8.41 15.35 9.33
N ILE A 306 -7.97 14.58 10.33
CA ILE A 306 -8.54 13.29 10.68
C ILE A 306 -9.97 13.45 11.20
N ALA A 307 -10.21 14.41 12.08
CA ALA A 307 -11.54 14.69 12.58
C ALA A 307 -12.52 15.06 11.44
N PHE A 308 -12.07 15.94 10.52
CA PHE A 308 -12.81 16.26 9.30
C PHE A 308 -13.12 15.02 8.47
N ALA A 309 -12.10 14.17 8.21
CA ALA A 309 -12.26 12.96 7.43
C ALA A 309 -13.27 11.98 8.06
N LYS A 310 -13.19 11.76 9.37
CA LYS A 310 -14.14 10.91 10.09
C LYS A 310 -15.57 11.45 10.04
N GLN A 311 -15.74 12.77 10.13
CA GLN A 311 -17.04 13.42 10.07
C GLN A 311 -17.67 13.34 8.68
N HIS A 312 -16.89 13.55 7.62
CA HIS A 312 -17.41 13.70 6.26
C HIS A 312 -17.36 12.42 5.42
N PHE A 313 -16.52 11.46 5.79
CA PHE A 313 -16.26 10.26 4.97
C PHE A 313 -16.67 8.95 5.64
N ALA A 314 -17.45 9.02 6.74
CA ALA A 314 -18.13 7.86 7.30
C ALA A 314 -19.02 7.19 6.23
N HIS A 315 -19.11 5.86 6.28
CA HIS A 315 -19.98 5.12 5.37
C HIS A 315 -21.47 5.23 5.82
N PRO A 316 -22.43 5.44 4.91
CA PRO A 316 -22.33 5.66 3.47
C PRO A 316 -22.16 7.14 3.10
N VAL A 317 -21.24 7.47 2.18
CA VAL A 317 -21.11 8.81 1.61
C VAL A 317 -21.52 8.79 0.14
N GLY A 318 -22.71 9.24 -0.14
CA GLY A 318 -23.28 9.31 -1.50
C GLY A 318 -23.89 7.98 -1.99
N PRO A 319 -24.33 7.91 -3.24
CA PRO A 319 -24.94 6.72 -3.81
C PRO A 319 -23.93 5.58 -3.91
N VAL A 320 -24.35 4.38 -3.51
CA VAL A 320 -23.57 3.15 -3.66
C VAL A 320 -23.46 2.81 -5.15
N MET A 321 -22.25 2.55 -5.62
CA MET A 321 -22.00 2.18 -7.02
C MET A 321 -22.43 0.73 -7.27
N ASN A 322 -22.92 0.46 -8.50
CA ASN A 322 -23.06 -0.92 -8.95
C ASN A 322 -21.69 -1.45 -9.37
N PRO A 323 -21.13 -2.47 -8.70
CA PRO A 323 -19.76 -2.96 -8.95
C PRO A 323 -19.51 -3.41 -10.39
N GLY A 324 -20.51 -4.00 -11.04
CA GLY A 324 -20.42 -4.45 -12.44
C GLY A 324 -20.25 -3.31 -13.45
N GLU A 325 -20.57 -2.07 -13.07
CA GLU A 325 -20.40 -0.89 -13.94
C GLU A 325 -18.99 -0.29 -13.86
N VAL A 326 -18.30 -0.48 -12.75
CA VAL A 326 -16.98 0.12 -12.47
C VAL A 326 -15.84 -0.78 -12.95
N ALA A 327 -15.96 -2.10 -12.75
CA ALA A 327 -14.88 -3.07 -13.05
C ALA A 327 -14.44 -3.08 -14.52
N GLY A 328 -15.36 -2.87 -15.46
CA GLY A 328 -15.06 -2.88 -16.90
C GLY A 328 -14.32 -1.66 -17.44
N ARG A 329 -13.86 -0.73 -16.60
CA ARG A 329 -13.21 0.52 -17.03
C ARG A 329 -11.95 0.94 -16.26
N LEU A 330 -11.60 0.23 -15.19
CA LEU A 330 -10.37 0.47 -14.43
C LEU A 330 -9.23 -0.51 -14.81
N ALA A 331 -9.58 -1.51 -15.62
CA ALA A 331 -8.65 -2.38 -16.33
C ALA A 331 -8.27 -1.72 -17.68
#